data_59c0e0b2c5f95bb54b92a05196f9f403
#
_entry.id   59c0e0b2c5f95bb54b92a05196f9f403
#
_cell.length_a   1.000
_cell.length_b   1.000
_cell.length_c   1.000
_cell.angle_alpha   90.00
_cell.angle_beta   90.00
_cell.angle_gamma   90.00
#
_symmetry.space_group_name_H-M   'P 1'
#
loop_
_entity.id
_entity.type
_entity.pdbx_description
1 polymer ?
#
loop_
_entity_poly.entity_id
_entity_poly.type
_entity_poly.pdbx_seq_one_letter_code
_entity_poly.pdbx_strand_id
1 'polypeptide(L)'
;KAVVCIAKTDIIPTTMQELAQYSKQNATEFTIFYTVWSYGGGYGRLILNYLLPLLNSKRYVTLSPKTDMAVRFHIKNGAKMIGDNEESYNFEYVLS
;
A
#
# COMPACT_ATOMS: atom_id res chain seq x y z
N LYS A 1 -6.07 16.24 6.36
CA LYS A 1 -6.94 15.44 5.49
C LYS A 1 -6.12 14.46 4.69
N ALA A 2 -6.52 13.23 4.65
CA ALA A 2 -5.82 12.17 3.94
C ALA A 2 -6.80 11.38 3.06
N VAL A 3 -6.28 10.87 1.94
CA VAL A 3 -7.05 10.01 1.03
C VAL A 3 -6.28 8.71 0.84
N VAL A 4 -6.98 7.60 0.97
CA VAL A 4 -6.43 6.27 0.77
C VAL A 4 -7.38 5.50 -0.13
N CYS A 5 -6.83 4.92 -1.20
CA CYS A 5 -7.58 3.96 -2.01
C CYS A 5 -6.97 2.59 -1.82
N ILE A 6 -7.80 1.60 -1.58
CA ILE A 6 -7.36 0.24 -1.33
C ILE A 6 -8.08 -0.75 -2.22
N ALA A 7 -7.43 -1.89 -2.44
CA ALA A 7 -8.05 -3.05 -3.07
C ALA A 7 -7.54 -4.30 -2.37
N LYS A 8 -8.31 -5.38 -2.43
CA LYS A 8 -7.91 -6.67 -1.87
C LYS A 8 -7.55 -7.62 -2.98
N THR A 9 -6.43 -8.31 -2.85
CA THR A 9 -5.92 -9.25 -3.86
C THR A 9 -5.34 -10.49 -3.21
N ASP A 10 -5.20 -11.56 -4.00
CA ASP A 10 -4.48 -12.76 -3.57
C ASP A 10 -3.05 -12.80 -4.13
N ILE A 11 -2.69 -11.84 -4.97
CA ILE A 11 -1.38 -11.75 -5.63
C ILE A 11 -0.93 -10.29 -5.58
N ILE A 12 0.36 -10.04 -5.41
CA ILE A 12 0.90 -8.68 -5.41
C ILE A 12 0.90 -8.13 -6.83
N PRO A 13 0.14 -7.05 -7.12
CA PRO A 13 0.15 -6.44 -8.44
C PRO A 13 1.39 -5.57 -8.62
N THR A 14 1.89 -5.48 -9.85
CA THR A 14 3.02 -4.62 -10.20
C THR A 14 2.62 -3.46 -11.12
N THR A 15 1.40 -3.46 -11.63
CA THR A 15 0.84 -2.38 -12.44
C THR A 15 -0.60 -2.12 -12.03
N MET A 16 -1.13 -0.97 -12.42
CA MET A 16 -2.55 -0.67 -12.19
C MET A 16 -3.47 -1.62 -12.95
N GLN A 17 -3.03 -2.08 -14.12
CA GLN A 17 -3.79 -3.06 -14.89
C GLN A 17 -3.87 -4.40 -14.15
N GLU A 18 -2.76 -4.85 -13.57
CA GLU A 18 -2.75 -6.06 -12.75
C GLU A 18 -3.62 -5.89 -11.49
N LEU A 19 -3.57 -4.71 -10.88
CA LEU A 19 -4.40 -4.43 -9.72
C LEU A 19 -5.88 -4.61 -10.06
N ALA A 20 -6.34 -4.05 -11.18
CA ALA A 20 -7.72 -4.20 -11.62
C ALA A 20 -8.06 -5.67 -11.90
N GLN A 21 -7.13 -6.40 -12.50
CA GLN A 21 -7.32 -7.81 -12.85
C GLN A 21 -7.38 -8.71 -11.61
N TYR A 22 -6.53 -8.46 -10.62
CA TYR A 22 -6.39 -9.32 -9.43
C TYR A 22 -7.32 -8.91 -8.29
N SER A 23 -7.97 -7.76 -8.38
CA SER A 23 -8.81 -7.26 -7.30
C SER A 23 -10.03 -8.17 -7.09
N LYS A 24 -10.22 -8.62 -5.85
CA LYS A 24 -11.34 -9.46 -5.45
C LYS A 24 -11.86 -9.02 -4.10
N GLN A 25 -13.15 -8.80 -4.00
CA GLN A 25 -13.76 -8.28 -2.78
C GLN A 25 -13.52 -9.14 -1.55
N ASN A 26 -13.42 -10.45 -1.73
CA ASN A 26 -13.24 -11.39 -0.62
C ASN A 26 -11.82 -11.94 -0.50
N ALA A 27 -10.83 -11.34 -1.18
CA ALA A 27 -9.45 -11.75 -1.03
C ALA A 27 -8.94 -11.40 0.37
N THR A 28 -8.12 -12.28 0.96
CA THR A 28 -7.61 -12.11 2.33
C THR A 28 -6.09 -12.03 2.43
N GLU A 29 -5.37 -12.32 1.34
CA GLU A 29 -3.90 -12.33 1.39
C GLU A 29 -3.32 -10.92 1.50
N PHE A 30 -3.73 -10.01 0.62
CA PHE A 30 -3.15 -8.68 0.54
C PHE A 30 -4.22 -7.61 0.53
N THR A 31 -3.96 -6.51 1.26
CA THR A 31 -4.61 -5.23 1.02
C THR A 31 -3.59 -4.34 0.30
N ILE A 32 -3.98 -3.81 -0.85
CA ILE A 32 -3.11 -2.99 -1.68
C ILE A 32 -3.50 -1.52 -1.55
N PHE A 33 -2.56 -0.71 -1.10
CA PHE A 33 -2.73 0.75 -1.06
C PHE A 33 -2.19 1.31 -2.38
N TYR A 34 -3.06 1.81 -3.25
CA TYR A 34 -2.65 2.27 -4.58
C TYR A 34 -2.82 3.76 -4.81
N THR A 35 -3.51 4.45 -3.93
CA THR A 35 -3.56 5.91 -3.93
C THR A 35 -3.40 6.38 -2.50
N VAL A 36 -2.35 7.16 -2.25
CA VAL A 36 -2.01 7.61 -0.91
C VAL A 36 -1.54 9.04 -1.00
N TRP A 37 -2.28 9.96 -0.37
CA TRP A 37 -1.79 11.32 -0.18
C TRP A 37 -2.45 11.94 1.04
N SER A 38 -1.76 12.92 1.61
CA SER A 38 -2.29 13.65 2.75
C SER A 38 -1.77 15.08 2.75
N TYR A 39 -2.57 15.97 3.32
CA TYR A 39 -2.12 17.30 3.67
C TYR A 39 -1.60 17.25 5.10
N GLY A 40 -0.36 17.69 5.31
CA GLY A 40 0.27 17.65 6.60
C GLY A 40 0.90 16.29 6.92
N GLY A 41 1.39 16.14 8.13
CA GLY A 41 2.05 14.91 8.56
C GLY A 41 1.09 13.91 9.20
N GLY A 42 1.62 12.76 9.62
CA GLY A 42 0.88 11.80 10.42
C GLY A 42 0.15 10.72 9.64
N TYR A 43 0.25 10.69 8.32
CA TYR A 43 -0.44 9.72 7.50
C TYR A 43 0.01 8.27 7.78
N GLY A 44 1.32 8.05 7.87
CA GLY A 44 1.84 6.72 8.18
C GLY A 44 1.33 6.22 9.53
N ARG A 45 1.23 7.13 10.51
CA ARG A 45 0.68 6.81 11.81
C ARG A 45 -0.80 6.44 11.71
N LEU A 46 -1.55 7.14 10.85
CA LEU A 46 -2.94 6.81 10.56
C LEU A 46 -3.09 5.40 10.02
N ILE A 47 -2.26 5.03 9.04
CA ILE A 47 -2.27 3.69 8.47
C ILE A 47 -2.01 2.66 9.56
N LEU A 48 -0.91 2.81 10.30
CA LEU A 48 -0.47 1.79 11.26
C LEU A 48 -1.41 1.65 12.44
N ASN A 49 -1.96 2.74 12.94
CA ASN A 49 -2.74 2.73 14.17
C ASN A 49 -4.23 2.51 13.95
N TYR A 50 -4.77 2.96 12.82
CA TYR A 50 -6.21 2.97 12.60
C TYR A 50 -6.68 2.10 11.44
N LEU A 51 -5.97 2.09 10.33
CA LEU A 51 -6.41 1.36 9.15
C LEU A 51 -6.02 -0.12 9.17
N LEU A 52 -4.77 -0.43 9.41
CA LEU A 52 -4.31 -1.83 9.33
C LEU A 52 -5.10 -2.76 10.24
N PRO A 53 -5.40 -2.38 11.50
CA PRO A 53 -6.21 -3.26 12.34
C PRO A 53 -7.61 -3.54 11.83
N LEU A 54 -8.16 -2.66 10.99
CA LEU A 54 -9.51 -2.80 10.45
C LEU A 54 -9.56 -3.60 9.15
N LEU A 55 -8.43 -3.78 8.47
CA LEU A 55 -8.42 -4.31 7.10
C LEU A 55 -8.26 -5.82 7.02
N ASN A 56 -8.07 -6.52 8.04
CA ASN A 56 -8.16 -7.99 8.15
C ASN A 56 -7.51 -8.77 6.98
N SER A 57 -6.36 -8.32 6.50
CA SER A 57 -5.56 -9.04 5.51
C SER A 57 -4.31 -9.58 6.16
N LYS A 58 -3.70 -10.60 5.53
CA LYS A 58 -2.45 -11.16 6.04
C LYS A 58 -1.27 -10.23 5.82
N ARG A 59 -1.27 -9.48 4.71
CA ARG A 59 -0.18 -8.57 4.37
C ARG A 59 -0.73 -7.28 3.79
N TYR A 60 0.02 -6.19 3.98
CA TYR A 60 -0.37 -4.85 3.55
C TYR A 60 0.73 -4.28 2.67
N VAL A 61 0.44 -4.16 1.38
CA VAL A 61 1.43 -3.82 0.35
C VAL A 61 0.95 -2.60 -0.42
N THR A 62 1.86 -1.77 -0.91
CA THR A 62 1.51 -0.62 -1.75
C THR A 62 1.79 -0.92 -3.21
N LEU A 63 1.08 -0.23 -4.08
CA LEU A 63 1.42 -0.12 -5.49
C LEU A 63 1.74 1.36 -5.72
N SER A 64 3.02 1.70 -5.78
CA SER A 64 3.48 3.08 -5.69
C SER A 64 4.18 3.51 -6.97
N PRO A 65 4.05 4.78 -7.38
CA PRO A 65 4.81 5.28 -8.52
C PRO A 65 6.30 5.31 -8.21
N LYS A 66 7.12 5.23 -9.24
CA LYS A 66 8.58 5.24 -9.08
C LYS A 66 9.10 6.67 -8.97
N THR A 67 8.75 7.34 -7.88
CA THR A 67 9.18 8.70 -7.59
C THR A 67 9.91 8.75 -6.26
N ASP A 68 10.83 9.70 -6.13
CA ASP A 68 11.55 9.90 -4.87
C ASP A 68 10.59 10.24 -3.73
N MET A 69 9.55 11.00 -4.03
CA MET A 69 8.57 11.40 -3.02
C MET A 69 7.87 10.18 -2.43
N ALA A 70 7.43 9.24 -3.28
CA ALA A 70 6.77 8.02 -2.81
C ALA A 70 7.72 7.16 -1.98
N VAL A 71 8.96 6.99 -2.44
CA VAL A 71 9.96 6.22 -1.70
C VAL A 71 10.20 6.80 -0.33
N ARG A 72 10.45 8.12 -0.26
CA ARG A 72 10.69 8.79 1.03
C ARG A 72 9.50 8.66 1.96
N PHE A 73 8.29 8.84 1.43
CA PHE A 73 7.07 8.75 2.22
C PHE A 73 6.94 7.37 2.87
N HIS A 74 7.03 6.31 2.08
CA HIS A 74 6.80 4.96 2.62
C HIS A 74 7.93 4.51 3.53
N ILE A 75 9.19 4.78 3.17
CA ILE A 75 10.33 4.41 4.02
C ILE A 75 10.29 5.18 5.34
N LYS A 76 10.00 6.48 5.29
CA LYS A 76 9.89 7.30 6.49
C LYS A 76 8.82 6.78 7.45
N ASN A 77 7.75 6.21 6.93
CA ASN A 77 6.65 5.71 7.74
C ASN A 77 6.78 4.22 8.07
N GLY A 78 7.95 3.64 7.88
CA GLY A 78 8.25 2.31 8.37
C GLY A 78 7.98 1.18 7.39
N ALA A 79 7.66 1.47 6.15
CA ALA A 79 7.46 0.44 5.14
C ALA A 79 8.81 -0.06 4.61
N LYS A 80 8.81 -1.29 4.11
CA LYS A 80 9.99 -1.91 3.52
C LYS A 80 9.73 -2.14 2.04
N MET A 81 10.69 -1.80 1.18
CA MET A 81 10.57 -2.09 -0.24
C MET A 81 10.73 -3.59 -0.47
N ILE A 82 9.73 -4.20 -1.10
CA ILE A 82 9.73 -5.63 -1.41
C ILE A 82 9.71 -5.89 -2.91
N GLY A 83 9.43 -4.89 -3.73
CA GLY A 83 9.39 -5.05 -5.18
C GLY A 83 9.84 -3.79 -5.90
N ASP A 84 10.76 -3.94 -6.85
CA ASP A 84 11.20 -2.88 -7.77
C ASP A 84 10.84 -3.35 -9.17
N ASN A 85 9.73 -2.84 -9.69
CA ASN A 85 9.16 -3.28 -10.95
C ASN A 85 9.42 -2.24 -12.04
N GLU A 86 9.09 -2.57 -13.27
CA GLU A 86 9.33 -1.65 -14.38
C GLU A 86 8.60 -0.32 -14.21
N GLU A 87 7.34 -0.36 -13.75
CA GLU A 87 6.50 0.83 -13.67
C GLU A 87 6.16 1.25 -12.23
N SER A 88 6.53 0.45 -11.24
CA SER A 88 6.11 0.71 -9.86
C SER A 88 7.07 0.13 -8.85
N TYR A 89 6.90 0.59 -7.59
CA TYR A 89 7.49 -0.06 -6.41
C TYR A 89 6.38 -0.65 -5.57
N ASN A 90 6.68 -1.79 -4.93
CA ASN A 90 5.84 -2.34 -3.88
C ASN A 90 6.55 -2.16 -2.53
N PHE A 91 5.88 -1.54 -1.59
CA PHE A 91 6.34 -1.44 -0.20
C PHE A 91 5.40 -2.24 0.68
N GLU A 92 5.93 -2.80 1.75
CA GLU A 92 5.12 -3.55 2.70
C GLU A 92 5.15 -2.88 4.06
N TYR A 93 3.96 -2.68 4.66
CA TYR A 93 3.80 -2.27 6.04
C TYR A 93 3.55 -3.50 6.89
N VAL A 94 4.29 -3.62 7.98
CA VAL A 94 4.19 -4.75 8.89
C VAL A 94 3.70 -4.26 10.24
N LEU A 95 2.65 -4.89 10.76
CA LEU A 95 2.22 -4.69 12.13
C LEU A 95 3.15 -5.45 13.05
N SER A 96 3.74 -4.74 13.98
CA SER A 96 4.63 -5.33 14.96
C SER A 96 3.91 -5.60 16.28
#